data_48a1ef650f73802d18fc1d1dca350ea1
#
_entry.id   48a1ef650f73802d18fc1d1dca350ea1
#
_cell.length_a   1.000
_cell.length_b   1.000
_cell.length_c   1.000
_cell.angle_alpha   90.00
_cell.angle_beta   90.00
_cell.angle_gamma   90.00
#
_symmetry.space_group_name_H-M   'P 1'
#
loop_
_entity.id
_entity.type
_entity.pdbx_description
1 polymer ?
#
loop_
_entity_poly.entity_id
_entity_poly.type
_entity_poly.pdbx_seq_one_letter_code
_entity_poly.pdbx_strand_id
1 'polypeptide(L)'
;MARAGRLGSAEAGVDRDQRDERADGDDELVPAAGLFILIGAQPFTGWLPEAVKRDQWGFILTGSDTGQDWPLQRPPFLLETTTPGVFAVGDVRHGSMKRVAAAVGDGSTAIRLIHDYLALAPPVREGQ
;
A
#
# COMPACT_ATOMS: atom_id res chain seq x y z
N MET A 1 -21.97 26.26 7.78
CA MET A 1 -21.24 26.84 6.64
C MET A 1 -19.85 26.27 6.62
N ALA A 2 -19.45 25.58 5.58
CA ALA A 2 -18.09 25.06 5.41
C ALA A 2 -17.29 26.03 4.53
N ARG A 3 -16.05 26.31 4.91
CA ARG A 3 -15.10 27.08 4.11
C ARG A 3 -14.34 26.13 3.19
N ALA A 4 -14.53 26.27 1.91
CA ALA A 4 -13.86 25.42 0.92
C ALA A 4 -13.00 26.28 0.00
N GLY A 5 -11.73 25.91 -0.17
CA GLY A 5 -10.91 26.44 -1.24
C GLY A 5 -11.42 25.92 -2.58
N ARG A 6 -11.20 26.67 -3.66
CA ARG A 6 -11.70 26.39 -5.02
C ARG A 6 -11.41 24.96 -5.46
N LEU A 7 -12.47 24.18 -5.68
CA LEU A 7 -12.38 22.87 -6.31
C LEU A 7 -12.28 23.08 -7.84
N GLY A 8 -11.08 22.95 -8.39
CA GLY A 8 -10.89 22.83 -9.81
C GLY A 8 -11.50 21.50 -10.28
N SER A 9 -12.22 21.54 -11.41
CA SER A 9 -12.81 20.39 -12.07
C SER A 9 -11.77 19.28 -12.27
N ALA A 10 -12.12 18.08 -11.81
CA ALA A 10 -11.27 16.91 -11.90
C ALA A 10 -11.15 16.44 -13.34
N GLU A 11 -10.00 16.67 -13.96
CA GLU A 11 -9.50 15.83 -15.04
C GLU A 11 -8.33 15.01 -14.50
N ALA A 12 -8.29 13.73 -14.94
CA ALA A 12 -7.36 12.73 -14.47
C ALA A 12 -5.90 13.15 -14.72
N GLY A 13 -5.12 13.20 -13.66
CA GLY A 13 -3.69 13.52 -13.71
C GLY A 13 -3.28 14.49 -12.62
N VAL A 14 -3.43 14.11 -11.34
CA VAL A 14 -2.94 14.94 -10.25
C VAL A 14 -1.44 14.78 -10.14
N ASP A 15 -0.72 15.71 -10.78
CA ASP A 15 0.67 15.99 -10.48
C ASP A 15 0.79 16.45 -9.01
N ARG A 16 1.51 15.70 -8.19
CA ARG A 16 1.66 15.94 -6.75
C ARG A 16 2.52 17.18 -6.42
N ASP A 17 3.06 17.84 -7.41
CA ASP A 17 3.98 18.98 -7.24
C ASP A 17 3.28 20.36 -7.19
N GLN A 18 1.96 20.42 -7.31
CA GLN A 18 1.19 21.69 -7.30
C GLN A 18 0.61 22.07 -5.94
N ARG A 19 1.19 21.66 -4.81
CA ARG A 19 0.63 21.98 -3.50
C ARG A 19 0.98 23.34 -2.92
N ASP A 20 1.91 24.07 -3.49
CA ASP A 20 2.47 25.29 -2.84
C ASP A 20 2.06 26.63 -3.45
N GLU A 21 1.21 26.69 -4.47
CA GLU A 21 0.85 27.96 -5.13
C GLU A 21 -0.52 28.54 -4.72
N ARG A 22 -1.01 28.30 -3.51
CA ARG A 22 -2.30 28.84 -3.07
C ARG A 22 -2.23 29.76 -1.85
N ALA A 23 -1.23 30.61 -1.80
CA ALA A 23 -1.11 31.59 -0.71
C ALA A 23 -1.89 32.90 -0.94
N ASP A 24 -2.42 33.17 -2.14
CA ASP A 24 -3.05 34.47 -2.48
C ASP A 24 -4.47 34.33 -3.07
N GLY A 25 -5.26 33.42 -2.56
CA GLY A 25 -6.67 33.30 -2.98
C GLY A 25 -7.60 33.96 -2.00
N ASP A 26 -8.43 34.87 -2.47
CA ASP A 26 -9.60 35.34 -1.71
C ASP A 26 -10.42 34.12 -1.27
N ASP A 27 -10.72 34.04 0.02
CA ASP A 27 -11.56 33.00 0.59
C ASP A 27 -12.98 33.08 0.01
N GLU A 28 -13.39 32.12 -0.77
CA GLU A 28 -14.74 32.03 -1.33
C GLU A 28 -15.62 31.14 -0.44
N LEU A 29 -16.78 31.66 -0.04
CA LEU A 29 -17.80 30.89 0.67
C LEU A 29 -18.68 30.14 -0.31
N VAL A 30 -18.51 28.81 -0.36
CA VAL A 30 -19.33 27.94 -1.21
C VAL A 30 -20.36 27.21 -0.35
N PRO A 31 -21.66 27.36 -0.62
CA PRO A 31 -22.69 26.57 0.05
C PRO A 31 -22.53 25.10 -0.36
N ALA A 32 -22.33 24.22 0.61
CA ALA A 32 -22.15 22.79 0.38
C ALA A 32 -22.91 21.96 1.41
N ALA A 33 -23.52 20.86 0.98
CA ALA A 33 -24.19 19.92 1.87
C ALA A 33 -23.22 18.97 2.58
N GLY A 34 -22.00 18.86 2.11
CA GLY A 34 -20.95 18.01 2.71
C GLY A 34 -19.56 18.31 2.16
N LEU A 35 -18.55 17.91 2.91
CA LEU A 35 -17.14 18.00 2.53
C LEU A 35 -16.53 16.59 2.60
N PHE A 36 -15.93 16.12 1.50
CA PHE A 36 -15.19 14.87 1.45
C PHE A 36 -13.70 15.18 1.35
N ILE A 37 -12.91 14.68 2.32
CA ILE A 37 -11.45 14.86 2.37
C ILE A 37 -10.79 13.59 1.87
N LEU A 38 -10.21 13.64 0.67
CA LEU A 38 -9.54 12.52 -0.01
C LEU A 38 -8.04 12.83 -0.15
N ILE A 39 -7.31 12.74 0.94
CA ILE A 39 -5.88 13.11 1.03
C ILE A 39 -4.92 11.93 0.87
N GLY A 40 -5.46 10.73 0.58
CA GLY A 40 -4.67 9.51 0.46
C GLY A 40 -4.32 8.86 1.79
N ALA A 41 -3.54 7.79 1.73
CA ALA A 41 -3.07 7.04 2.90
C ALA A 41 -1.54 7.01 2.93
N GLN A 42 -0.97 7.11 4.13
CA GLN A 42 0.46 6.90 4.35
C GLN A 42 0.65 5.56 5.06
N PRO A 43 1.54 4.69 4.57
CA PRO A 43 1.87 3.45 5.24
C PRO A 43 2.80 3.73 6.42
N PHE A 44 2.42 3.33 7.62
CA PHE A 44 3.28 3.44 8.81
C PHE A 44 4.16 2.20 8.95
N THR A 45 5.13 2.04 8.05
CA THR A 45 6.00 0.86 7.93
C THR A 45 7.42 1.07 8.47
N GLY A 46 7.70 2.22 9.07
CA GLY A 46 9.03 2.57 9.58
C GLY A 46 9.56 1.65 10.70
N TRP A 47 8.68 0.90 11.35
CA TRP A 47 9.03 -0.09 12.38
C TRP A 47 9.49 -1.44 11.82
N LEU A 48 9.25 -1.70 10.53
CA LEU A 48 9.66 -2.96 9.89
C LEU A 48 11.18 -2.98 9.65
N PRO A 49 11.80 -4.16 9.74
CA PRO A 49 13.21 -4.34 9.38
C PRO A 49 13.48 -3.91 7.92
N GLU A 50 14.71 -3.49 7.63
CA GLU A 50 15.15 -3.11 6.28
C GLU A 50 15.10 -4.26 5.27
N ALA A 51 15.12 -5.50 5.74
CA ALA A 51 14.96 -6.69 4.91
C ALA A 51 13.60 -6.72 4.19
N VAL A 52 12.55 -6.11 4.77
CA VAL A 52 11.26 -5.92 4.12
C VAL A 52 11.34 -4.64 3.30
N LYS A 53 11.60 -4.78 1.99
CA LYS A 53 11.76 -3.64 1.10
C LYS A 53 10.45 -2.91 0.84
N ARG A 54 10.58 -1.61 0.64
CA ARG A 54 9.49 -0.65 0.45
C ARG A 54 9.81 0.25 -0.72
N ASP A 55 8.78 0.82 -1.30
CA ASP A 55 8.93 1.88 -2.29
C ASP A 55 9.34 3.21 -1.63
N GLN A 56 9.52 4.24 -2.44
CA GLN A 56 9.91 5.58 -2.00
C GLN A 56 8.87 6.26 -1.07
N TRP A 57 7.64 5.76 -1.02
CA TRP A 57 6.58 6.27 -0.15
C TRP A 57 6.35 5.39 1.08
N GLY A 58 7.09 4.28 1.23
CA GLY A 58 7.01 3.37 2.34
C GLY A 58 6.06 2.19 2.17
N PHE A 59 5.44 1.99 1.00
CA PHE A 59 4.60 0.82 0.74
C PHE A 59 5.45 -0.43 0.50
N ILE A 60 5.01 -1.56 1.05
CA ILE A 60 5.76 -2.81 1.02
C ILE A 60 5.72 -3.43 -0.38
N LEU A 61 6.89 -3.80 -0.91
CA LEU A 61 7.02 -4.52 -2.17
C LEU A 61 6.64 -5.98 -1.99
N THR A 62 5.84 -6.54 -2.91
CA THR A 62 5.38 -7.93 -2.86
C THR A 62 5.39 -8.57 -4.24
N GLY A 63 5.48 -9.90 -4.28
CA GLY A 63 5.42 -10.65 -5.52
C GLY A 63 6.46 -10.20 -6.53
N SER A 64 6.04 -9.91 -7.76
CA SER A 64 6.94 -9.44 -8.84
C SER A 64 7.65 -8.12 -8.55
N ASP A 65 7.08 -7.29 -7.68
CA ASP A 65 7.67 -5.98 -7.36
C ASP A 65 8.92 -6.09 -6.49
N THR A 66 9.17 -7.25 -5.88
CA THR A 66 10.41 -7.54 -5.13
C THR A 66 11.66 -7.56 -6.02
N GLY A 67 11.49 -7.86 -7.31
CA GLY A 67 12.55 -7.79 -8.32
C GLY A 67 13.85 -8.50 -7.91
N GLN A 68 14.97 -7.77 -7.98
CA GLN A 68 16.30 -8.29 -7.64
C GLN A 68 16.54 -8.46 -6.12
N ASP A 69 15.69 -7.90 -5.29
CA ASP A 69 15.79 -8.02 -3.83
C ASP A 69 15.22 -9.37 -3.33
N TRP A 70 14.64 -10.19 -4.21
CA TRP A 70 14.17 -11.52 -3.87
C TRP A 70 15.34 -12.51 -3.70
N PRO A 71 15.50 -13.16 -2.53
CA PRO A 71 16.72 -13.92 -2.22
C PRO A 71 16.70 -15.39 -2.67
N LEU A 72 15.56 -15.94 -3.10
CA LEU A 72 15.43 -17.36 -3.42
C LEU A 72 15.36 -17.61 -4.93
N GLN A 73 15.72 -18.84 -5.36
CA GLN A 73 15.63 -19.23 -6.77
C GLN A 73 14.19 -19.41 -7.25
N ARG A 74 13.27 -19.85 -6.37
CA ARG A 74 11.84 -19.87 -6.70
C ARG A 74 11.30 -18.43 -6.82
N PRO A 75 10.29 -18.19 -7.64
CA PRO A 75 9.63 -16.89 -7.64
C PRO A 75 8.92 -16.65 -6.29
N PRO A 76 8.78 -15.37 -5.88
CA PRO A 76 7.96 -15.03 -4.73
C PRO A 76 6.48 -15.33 -4.99
N PHE A 77 5.73 -15.67 -3.95
CA PHE A 77 4.27 -15.69 -4.05
C PHE A 77 3.72 -14.27 -4.24
N LEU A 78 2.52 -14.15 -4.77
CA LEU A 78 1.90 -12.87 -5.15
C LEU A 78 1.95 -11.80 -4.04
N LEU A 79 1.74 -12.20 -2.79
CA LEU A 79 1.69 -11.28 -1.63
C LEU A 79 2.92 -11.44 -0.72
N GLU A 80 3.92 -12.22 -1.13
CA GLU A 80 5.14 -12.44 -0.37
C GLU A 80 6.07 -11.23 -0.51
N THR A 81 6.63 -10.77 0.61
CA THR A 81 7.58 -9.67 0.65
C THR A 81 8.99 -10.12 0.25
N THR A 82 9.96 -9.22 0.24
CA THR A 82 11.39 -9.57 0.05
C THR A 82 11.96 -10.49 1.14
N THR A 83 11.23 -10.69 2.22
CA THR A 83 11.57 -11.66 3.27
C THR A 83 10.71 -12.91 3.07
N PRO A 84 11.30 -14.06 2.68
CA PRO A 84 10.54 -15.29 2.43
C PRO A 84 9.70 -15.71 3.64
N GLY A 85 8.43 -16.08 3.36
CA GLY A 85 7.46 -16.46 4.38
C GLY A 85 6.78 -15.29 5.09
N VAL A 86 7.13 -14.05 4.76
CA VAL A 86 6.44 -12.84 5.24
C VAL A 86 5.55 -12.28 4.14
N PHE A 87 4.27 -12.14 4.44
CA PHE A 87 3.25 -11.69 3.49
C PHE A 87 2.71 -10.31 3.91
N ALA A 88 2.47 -9.45 2.93
CA ALA A 88 1.81 -8.16 3.15
C ALA A 88 0.50 -8.11 2.35
N VAL A 89 -0.54 -7.54 2.95
CA VAL A 89 -1.90 -7.48 2.38
C VAL A 89 -2.52 -6.10 2.56
N GLY A 90 -3.43 -5.75 1.68
CA GLY A 90 -4.23 -4.53 1.79
C GLY A 90 -3.44 -3.25 1.49
N ASP A 91 -3.85 -2.17 2.13
CA ASP A 91 -3.44 -0.81 1.80
C ASP A 91 -1.96 -0.51 2.04
N VAL A 92 -1.29 -1.30 2.87
CA VAL A 92 0.14 -1.17 3.17
C VAL A 92 1.04 -1.61 2.01
N ARG A 93 0.48 -2.34 1.05
CA ARG A 93 1.18 -2.93 -0.07
C ARG A 93 1.35 -1.95 -1.23
N HIS A 94 2.52 -1.96 -1.88
CA HIS A 94 2.75 -1.26 -3.14
C HIS A 94 1.74 -1.70 -4.20
N GLY A 95 1.25 -0.77 -5.00
CA GLY A 95 0.30 -1.05 -6.08
C GLY A 95 -1.08 -1.57 -5.64
N SER A 96 -1.37 -1.63 -4.32
CA SER A 96 -2.69 -2.05 -3.85
C SER A 96 -3.77 -1.06 -4.24
N MET A 97 -4.94 -1.60 -4.55
CA MET A 97 -6.14 -0.81 -4.74
C MET A 97 -6.66 -0.40 -3.35
N LYS A 98 -6.47 0.84 -2.92
CA LYS A 98 -6.82 1.36 -1.58
C LYS A 98 -8.34 1.29 -1.30
N ARG A 99 -8.88 0.05 -1.24
CA ARG A 99 -10.30 -0.23 -1.04
C ARG A 99 -10.49 -1.41 -0.10
N VAL A 100 -11.48 -1.33 0.76
CA VAL A 100 -11.82 -2.37 1.76
C VAL A 100 -12.02 -3.73 1.10
N ALA A 101 -12.77 -3.80 0.00
CA ALA A 101 -13.01 -5.07 -0.70
C ALA A 101 -11.72 -5.70 -1.23
N ALA A 102 -10.78 -4.90 -1.74
CA ALA A 102 -9.48 -5.37 -2.19
C ALA A 102 -8.64 -5.91 -1.02
N ALA A 103 -8.62 -5.20 0.10
CA ALA A 103 -7.90 -5.63 1.30
C ALA A 103 -8.43 -6.95 1.86
N VAL A 104 -9.76 -7.15 1.87
CA VAL A 104 -10.39 -8.42 2.26
C VAL A 104 -10.01 -9.55 1.29
N GLY A 105 -10.00 -9.27 -0.02
CA GLY A 105 -9.57 -10.21 -1.04
C GLY A 105 -8.10 -10.62 -0.90
N ASP A 106 -7.22 -9.65 -0.65
CA ASP A 106 -5.81 -9.91 -0.35
C ASP A 106 -5.66 -10.82 0.88
N GLY A 107 -6.39 -10.53 1.96
CA GLY A 107 -6.38 -11.36 3.18
C GLY A 107 -6.78 -12.81 2.92
N SER A 108 -7.85 -13.02 2.18
CA SER A 108 -8.31 -14.36 1.78
C SER A 108 -7.26 -15.09 0.92
N THR A 109 -6.65 -14.38 -0.02
CA THR A 109 -5.60 -14.92 -0.89
C THR A 109 -4.35 -15.28 -0.08
N ALA A 110 -3.96 -14.44 0.88
CA ALA A 110 -2.79 -14.68 1.72
C ALA A 110 -2.88 -15.98 2.52
N ILE A 111 -4.05 -16.31 3.05
CA ILE A 111 -4.26 -17.57 3.78
C ILE A 111 -3.86 -18.77 2.92
N ARG A 112 -4.32 -18.80 1.67
CA ARG A 112 -3.97 -19.87 0.75
C ARG A 112 -2.46 -19.90 0.45
N LEU A 113 -1.87 -18.72 0.17
CA LEU A 113 -0.44 -18.62 -0.14
C LEU A 113 0.44 -19.01 1.04
N ILE A 114 0.03 -18.74 2.27
CA ILE A 114 0.71 -19.18 3.49
C ILE A 114 0.68 -20.71 3.59
N HIS A 115 -0.45 -21.34 3.30
CA HIS A 115 -0.53 -22.80 3.26
C HIS A 115 0.40 -23.40 2.18
N ASP A 116 0.42 -22.80 0.99
CA ASP A 116 1.31 -23.21 -0.09
C ASP A 116 2.79 -23.06 0.32
N TYR A 117 3.14 -21.96 0.99
CA TYR A 117 4.48 -21.73 1.54
C TYR A 117 4.86 -22.78 2.59
N LEU A 118 3.98 -23.06 3.54
CA LEU A 118 4.22 -24.04 4.60
C LEU A 118 4.38 -25.47 4.04
N ALA A 119 3.70 -25.78 2.95
CA ALA A 119 3.86 -27.06 2.27
C ALA A 119 5.22 -27.22 1.58
N LEU A 120 5.88 -26.10 1.21
CA LEU A 120 7.23 -26.09 0.65
C LEU A 120 8.33 -26.09 1.72
N ALA A 121 8.00 -25.65 2.95
CA ALA A 121 8.95 -25.64 4.04
C ALA A 121 9.28 -27.08 4.47
N PRO A 122 10.56 -27.43 4.69
CA PRO A 122 10.87 -28.73 5.27
C PRO A 122 10.23 -28.84 6.66
N PRO A 123 9.76 -30.04 7.06
CA PRO A 123 9.15 -30.22 8.36
C PRO A 123 10.09 -29.73 9.45
N VAL A 124 9.57 -28.89 10.34
CA VAL A 124 10.32 -28.44 11.53
C VAL A 124 10.68 -29.70 12.30
N ARG A 125 11.97 -30.05 12.34
CA ARG A 125 12.44 -31.11 13.22
C ARG A 125 12.27 -30.56 14.64
N GLU A 126 11.25 -31.03 15.34
CA GLU A 126 11.15 -30.83 16.78
C GLU A 126 12.46 -31.39 17.38
N GLY A 127 13.21 -30.50 18.01
CA GLY A 127 14.51 -30.81 18.56
C GLY A 127 14.42 -31.91 19.61
N GLN A 128 15.29 -32.89 19.49
CA GLN A 128 15.68 -33.78 20.57
C GLN A 128 16.40 -32.98 21.66
#